data_16c6ba827c307a9ddffd6c9e5019257b
#
_entry.id   16c6ba827c307a9ddffd6c9e5019257b
#
_cell.length_a   1.000
_cell.length_b   1.000
_cell.length_c   1.000
_cell.angle_alpha   90.00
_cell.angle_beta   90.00
_cell.angle_gamma   90.00
#
_symmetry.space_group_name_H-M   'P 1'
#
loop_
_entity.id
_entity.type
_entity.pdbx_description
1 polymer ?
#
loop_
_entity_poly.entity_id
_entity_poly.type
_entity_poly.pdbx_seq_one_letter_code
_entity_poly.pdbx_strand_id
1 'polypeptide(L)'
;MMTLPEDIIAERARKIKLLISDNDGVFTDNGVYYSERGEELKRYSIRDGMGVERLLDVSVQTGIMTGESSPNLKKRAEKLGIEYLYLGVKDKLSKLEDVLFETGLKLEELAYIGDDINDVPIMESIAAEGITACPGDATTFVRPYVHYLCNAAGGNGAFREFAEWIISMRSAS
;
A
#
# COMPACT_ATOMS: atom_id res chain seq x y z
N MET A 1 -6.81 -14.57 -6.75
CA MET A 1 -6.86 -14.12 -5.35
C MET A 1 -6.43 -15.29 -4.48
N MET A 2 -5.51 -15.04 -3.56
CA MET A 2 -5.03 -16.04 -2.59
C MET A 2 -6.11 -16.24 -1.51
N THR A 3 -6.44 -17.47 -1.22
CA THR A 3 -7.46 -17.77 -0.19
C THR A 3 -6.76 -18.44 0.98
N LEU A 4 -6.75 -17.77 2.13
CA LEU A 4 -6.31 -18.32 3.40
C LEU A 4 -7.51 -18.42 4.36
N PRO A 5 -7.50 -19.36 5.32
CA PRO A 5 -8.47 -19.38 6.40
C PRO A 5 -8.49 -18.04 7.17
N GLU A 6 -9.65 -17.65 7.69
CA GLU A 6 -9.83 -16.36 8.36
C GLU A 6 -8.97 -16.23 9.63
N ASP A 7 -8.79 -17.30 10.37
CA ASP A 7 -7.92 -17.37 11.54
C ASP A 7 -6.45 -17.12 11.18
N ILE A 8 -5.97 -17.64 10.05
CA ILE A 8 -4.62 -17.37 9.55
C ILE A 8 -4.47 -15.89 9.12
N ILE A 9 -5.48 -15.35 8.46
CA ILE A 9 -5.49 -13.91 8.10
C ILE A 9 -5.46 -13.04 9.36
N ALA A 10 -6.26 -13.37 10.37
CA ALA A 10 -6.29 -12.64 11.64
C ALA A 10 -4.94 -12.74 12.38
N GLU A 11 -4.29 -13.91 12.38
CA GLU A 11 -2.95 -14.08 12.94
C GLU A 11 -1.93 -13.20 12.23
N ARG A 12 -1.91 -13.20 10.88
CA ARG A 12 -1.03 -12.34 10.09
C ARG A 12 -1.32 -10.87 10.34
N ALA A 13 -2.59 -10.45 10.35
CA ALA A 13 -2.97 -9.06 10.58
C ALA A 13 -2.48 -8.54 11.94
N ARG A 14 -2.49 -9.36 12.98
CA ARG A 14 -1.96 -8.99 14.30
C ARG A 14 -0.45 -8.69 14.29
N LYS A 15 0.30 -9.30 13.37
CA LYS A 15 1.75 -9.08 13.24
C LYS A 15 2.12 -7.83 12.43
N ILE A 16 1.22 -7.32 11.59
CA ILE A 16 1.53 -6.19 10.70
C ILE A 16 1.92 -4.95 11.51
N LYS A 17 3.06 -4.38 11.15
CA LYS A 17 3.61 -3.14 11.71
C LYS A 17 3.80 -2.05 10.66
N LEU A 18 3.94 -2.41 9.38
CA LEU A 18 4.12 -1.48 8.29
C LEU A 18 3.26 -1.91 7.09
N LEU A 19 2.37 -1.01 6.64
CA LEU A 19 1.68 -1.13 5.35
C LEU A 19 2.39 -0.27 4.32
N ILE A 20 3.00 -0.90 3.33
CA ILE A 20 3.60 -0.22 2.18
C ILE A 20 2.57 -0.14 1.06
N SER A 21 2.45 1.01 0.43
CA SER A 21 1.52 1.28 -0.67
C SER A 21 2.25 1.77 -1.90
N ASP A 22 1.82 1.34 -3.08
CA ASP A 22 2.07 2.15 -4.27
C ASP A 22 1.34 3.49 -4.14
N ASN A 23 1.76 4.48 -4.92
CA ASN A 23 1.13 5.78 -4.98
C ASN A 23 0.10 5.88 -6.09
N ASP A 24 0.54 5.65 -7.34
CA ASP A 24 -0.29 5.82 -8.52
C ASP A 24 -1.18 4.58 -8.69
N GLY A 25 -2.49 4.80 -8.76
CA GLY A 25 -3.48 3.72 -8.77
C GLY A 25 -3.90 3.20 -7.39
N VAL A 26 -3.28 3.67 -6.28
CA VAL A 26 -3.71 3.34 -4.92
C VAL A 26 -4.12 4.61 -4.15
N PHE A 27 -3.15 5.52 -3.87
CA PHE A 27 -3.45 6.83 -3.26
C PHE A 27 -4.02 7.83 -4.26
N THR A 28 -3.74 7.64 -5.56
CA THR A 28 -4.32 8.41 -6.67
C THR A 28 -5.20 7.52 -7.54
N ASP A 29 -5.96 8.14 -8.40
CA ASP A 29 -6.81 7.48 -9.40
C ASP A 29 -6.08 7.26 -10.75
N ASN A 30 -4.74 7.19 -10.74
CA ASN A 30 -3.86 7.13 -11.90
C ASN A 30 -3.94 8.36 -12.84
N GLY A 31 -4.80 9.33 -12.53
CA GLY A 31 -4.92 10.56 -13.31
C GLY A 31 -3.77 11.52 -13.04
N VAL A 32 -3.14 12.00 -14.11
CA VAL A 32 -2.07 12.99 -14.05
C VAL A 32 -2.41 14.17 -14.96
N TYR A 33 -2.32 15.38 -14.42
CA TYR A 33 -2.50 16.61 -15.20
C TYR A 33 -1.17 17.10 -15.70
N TYR A 34 -1.02 17.17 -17.02
CA TYR A 34 0.18 17.66 -17.70
C TYR A 34 -0.05 19.03 -18.34
N SER A 35 0.98 19.88 -18.26
CA SER A 35 1.13 21.07 -19.11
C SER A 35 2.40 20.95 -19.94
N GLU A 36 2.73 22.00 -20.67
CA GLU A 36 4.02 22.15 -21.37
C GLU A 36 5.26 22.10 -20.44
N ARG A 37 5.04 22.28 -19.11
CA ARG A 37 6.09 22.20 -18.09
C ARG A 37 6.24 20.79 -17.49
N GLY A 38 5.39 19.84 -17.88
CA GLY A 38 5.36 18.46 -17.40
C GLY A 38 4.22 18.18 -16.45
N GLU A 39 4.42 17.27 -15.51
CA GLU A 39 3.43 16.92 -14.49
C GLU A 39 3.15 18.10 -13.55
N GLU A 40 1.89 18.50 -13.46
CA GLU A 40 1.45 19.62 -12.64
C GLU A 40 0.71 19.17 -11.38
N LEU A 41 -0.26 18.27 -11.50
CA LEU A 41 -1.14 17.89 -10.41
C LEU A 41 -1.46 16.39 -10.43
N LYS A 42 -1.58 15.82 -9.23
CA LYS A 42 -2.24 14.53 -8.96
C LYS A 42 -3.36 14.74 -7.96
N ARG A 43 -4.43 13.96 -8.09
CA ARG A 43 -5.57 13.99 -7.19
C ARG A 43 -5.37 12.96 -6.08
N TYR A 44 -5.52 13.40 -4.82
CA TYR A 44 -5.50 12.54 -3.63
C TYR A 44 -6.85 12.57 -2.90
N SER A 45 -7.26 11.44 -2.36
CA SER A 45 -8.45 11.35 -1.53
C SER A 45 -8.14 11.74 -0.07
N ILE A 46 -9.03 12.57 0.52
CA ILE A 46 -8.97 12.85 1.97
C ILE A 46 -9.27 11.57 2.76
N ARG A 47 -10.18 10.74 2.24
CA ARG A 47 -10.60 9.48 2.86
C ARG A 47 -9.42 8.50 2.99
N ASP A 48 -8.57 8.40 1.98
CA ASP A 48 -7.36 7.56 2.04
C ASP A 48 -6.34 8.10 3.05
N GLY A 49 -6.22 9.43 3.18
CA GLY A 49 -5.40 10.05 4.23
C GLY A 49 -5.86 9.69 5.64
N MET A 50 -7.17 9.61 5.88
CA MET A 50 -7.71 9.11 7.15
C MET A 50 -7.35 7.64 7.42
N GLY A 51 -7.11 6.84 6.37
CA GLY A 51 -6.62 5.47 6.52
C GLY A 51 -5.24 5.40 7.17
N VAL A 52 -4.37 6.36 6.84
CA VAL A 52 -3.02 6.48 7.46
C VAL A 52 -3.15 6.75 8.96
N GLU A 53 -3.99 7.70 9.36
CA GLU A 53 -4.23 8.01 10.77
C GLU A 53 -4.81 6.82 11.53
N ARG A 54 -5.78 6.11 10.94
CA ARG A 54 -6.41 4.93 11.52
C ARG A 54 -5.44 3.77 11.76
N LEU A 55 -4.49 3.55 10.85
CA LEU A 55 -3.43 2.56 11.03
C LEU A 55 -2.49 2.97 12.17
N LEU A 56 -2.13 4.25 12.24
CA LEU A 56 -1.27 4.76 13.31
C LEU A 56 -1.92 4.58 14.69
N ASP A 57 -3.24 4.75 14.83
CA ASP A 57 -3.99 4.53 16.07
C ASP A 57 -3.83 3.10 16.62
N VAL A 58 -3.53 2.12 15.75
CA VAL A 58 -3.28 0.73 16.13
C VAL A 58 -1.81 0.33 15.99
N SER A 59 -0.91 1.33 15.97
CA SER A 59 0.55 1.14 15.90
C SER A 59 1.02 0.44 14.62
N VAL A 60 0.34 0.69 13.50
CA VAL A 60 0.77 0.28 12.17
C VAL A 60 1.21 1.52 11.40
N GLN A 61 2.48 1.55 10.99
CA GLN A 61 3.04 2.62 10.17
C GLN A 61 2.58 2.48 8.71
N THR A 62 2.62 3.60 7.97
CA THR A 62 2.41 3.61 6.53
C THR A 62 3.70 3.98 5.82
N GLY A 63 4.01 3.27 4.74
CA GLY A 63 5.07 3.61 3.79
C GLY A 63 4.50 3.79 2.39
N ILE A 64 5.18 4.57 1.55
CA ILE A 64 4.87 4.68 0.12
C ILE A 64 6.11 4.30 -0.69
N MET A 65 5.93 3.42 -1.67
CA MET A 65 6.99 2.99 -2.59
C MET A 65 6.50 3.13 -4.04
N THR A 66 7.10 4.05 -4.78
CA THR A 66 6.67 4.38 -6.14
C THR A 66 7.84 4.49 -7.12
N GLY A 67 7.59 4.12 -8.37
CA GLY A 67 8.53 4.32 -9.48
C GLY A 67 8.73 5.77 -9.89
N GLU A 68 7.88 6.68 -9.42
CA GLU A 68 7.90 8.10 -9.77
C GLU A 68 8.55 8.97 -8.67
N SER A 69 9.03 10.15 -9.08
CA SER A 69 9.60 11.16 -8.17
C SER A 69 8.77 12.43 -8.25
N SER A 70 7.58 12.41 -7.67
CA SER A 70 6.61 13.50 -7.73
C SER A 70 6.76 14.46 -6.54
N PRO A 71 6.95 15.78 -6.76
CA PRO A 71 6.89 16.78 -5.70
C PRO A 71 5.55 16.83 -4.98
N ASN A 72 4.44 16.51 -5.70
CA ASN A 72 3.10 16.46 -5.14
C ASN A 72 3.01 15.37 -4.07
N LEU A 73 3.59 14.20 -4.35
CA LEU A 73 3.63 13.10 -3.39
C LEU A 73 4.44 13.46 -2.14
N LYS A 74 5.61 14.12 -2.29
CA LYS A 74 6.40 14.56 -1.12
C LYS A 74 5.57 15.44 -0.19
N LYS A 75 4.84 16.42 -0.76
CA LYS A 75 3.96 17.31 0.01
C LYS A 75 2.79 16.56 0.66
N ARG A 76 2.24 15.56 -0.04
CA ARG A 76 1.17 14.73 0.52
C ARG A 76 1.66 13.86 1.68
N ALA A 77 2.81 13.20 1.52
CA ALA A 77 3.44 12.38 2.56
C ALA A 77 3.78 13.21 3.81
N GLU A 78 4.39 14.39 3.62
CA GLU A 78 4.68 15.34 4.70
C GLU A 78 3.41 15.71 5.49
N LYS A 79 2.31 16.04 4.79
CA LYS A 79 1.03 16.37 5.43
C LYS A 79 0.44 15.21 6.23
N LEU A 80 0.67 13.97 5.81
CA LEU A 80 0.14 12.76 6.46
C LEU A 80 1.08 12.17 7.51
N GLY A 81 2.28 12.74 7.71
CA GLY A 81 3.29 12.22 8.62
C GLY A 81 3.86 10.87 8.19
N ILE A 82 3.89 10.59 6.88
CA ILE A 82 4.47 9.35 6.34
C ILE A 82 5.98 9.51 6.26
N GLU A 83 6.71 8.74 7.08
CA GLU A 83 8.18 8.79 7.16
C GLU A 83 8.85 7.86 6.13
N TYR A 84 8.26 6.67 5.88
CA TYR A 84 8.79 5.69 4.92
C TYR A 84 8.39 6.06 3.50
N LEU A 85 9.22 6.83 2.82
CA LEU A 85 8.93 7.35 1.49
C LEU A 85 10.04 6.97 0.50
N TYR A 86 9.76 5.99 -0.35
CA TYR A 86 10.68 5.44 -1.34
C TYR A 86 10.27 5.90 -2.74
N LEU A 87 11.00 6.86 -3.29
CA LEU A 87 10.72 7.49 -4.58
C LEU A 87 11.69 7.02 -5.66
N GLY A 88 11.21 6.94 -6.91
CA GLY A 88 12.04 6.55 -8.05
C GLY A 88 12.43 5.07 -8.05
N VAL A 89 11.72 4.23 -7.30
CA VAL A 89 12.01 2.81 -7.14
C VAL A 89 11.42 2.04 -8.32
N LYS A 90 12.25 1.71 -9.30
CA LYS A 90 11.83 0.94 -10.48
C LYS A 90 11.75 -0.57 -10.21
N ASP A 91 12.63 -1.09 -9.36
CA ASP A 91 12.61 -2.47 -8.89
C ASP A 91 12.21 -2.50 -7.40
N LYS A 92 10.90 -2.69 -7.17
CA LYS A 92 10.32 -2.68 -5.83
C LYS A 92 10.76 -3.89 -5.00
N LEU A 93 10.99 -5.05 -5.65
CA LEU A 93 11.44 -6.24 -4.94
C LEU A 93 12.87 -6.08 -4.40
N SER A 94 13.79 -5.58 -5.23
CA SER A 94 15.16 -5.29 -4.76
C SER A 94 15.18 -4.28 -3.62
N LYS A 95 14.25 -3.31 -3.61
CA LYS A 95 14.14 -2.32 -2.52
C LYS A 95 13.61 -2.92 -1.21
N LEU A 96 12.90 -4.04 -1.26
CA LEU A 96 12.33 -4.68 -0.07
C LEU A 96 13.40 -5.08 0.95
N GLU A 97 14.57 -5.55 0.52
CA GLU A 97 15.69 -5.90 1.41
C GLU A 97 16.19 -4.67 2.19
N ASP A 98 16.31 -3.52 1.52
CA ASP A 98 16.68 -2.27 2.17
C ASP A 98 15.63 -1.86 3.21
N VAL A 99 14.33 -2.00 2.89
CA VAL A 99 13.23 -1.68 3.81
C VAL A 99 13.31 -2.55 5.06
N LEU A 100 13.50 -3.85 4.91
CA LEU A 100 13.61 -4.78 6.05
C LEU A 100 14.84 -4.44 6.92
N PHE A 101 15.97 -4.11 6.28
CA PHE A 101 17.17 -3.70 7.00
C PHE A 101 16.99 -2.36 7.75
N GLU A 102 16.43 -1.36 7.08
CA GLU A 102 16.20 0.00 7.62
C GLU A 102 15.21 0.01 8.78
N THR A 103 14.13 -0.76 8.66
CA THR A 103 13.06 -0.82 9.67
C THR A 103 13.32 -1.83 10.79
N GLY A 104 14.18 -2.82 10.55
CA GLY A 104 14.38 -3.96 11.44
C GLY A 104 13.18 -4.92 11.50
N LEU A 105 12.20 -4.75 10.58
CA LEU A 105 11.02 -5.59 10.50
C LEU A 105 11.30 -6.89 9.73
N LYS A 106 10.43 -7.88 9.97
CA LYS A 106 10.40 -9.14 9.23
C LYS A 106 9.33 -9.09 8.14
N LEU A 107 9.42 -10.00 7.18
CA LEU A 107 8.46 -10.10 6.08
C LEU A 107 7.02 -10.31 6.59
N GLU A 108 6.83 -11.13 7.63
CA GLU A 108 5.53 -11.39 8.26
C GLU A 108 4.90 -10.14 8.94
N GLU A 109 5.67 -9.07 9.14
CA GLU A 109 5.22 -7.82 9.75
C GLU A 109 4.83 -6.75 8.70
N LEU A 110 4.93 -7.11 7.41
CA LEU A 110 4.62 -6.22 6.29
C LEU A 110 3.25 -6.52 5.68
N ALA A 111 2.56 -5.45 5.29
CA ALA A 111 1.47 -5.50 4.32
C ALA A 111 1.83 -4.66 3.08
N TYR A 112 1.24 -5.00 1.94
CA TYR A 112 1.43 -4.26 0.71
C TYR A 112 0.12 -4.10 -0.07
N ILE A 113 -0.07 -2.92 -0.67
CA ILE A 113 -1.15 -2.66 -1.61
C ILE A 113 -0.58 -2.06 -2.90
N GLY A 114 -0.90 -2.67 -4.04
CA GLY A 114 -0.46 -2.25 -5.36
C GLY A 114 -1.52 -2.51 -6.41
N ASP A 115 -1.39 -1.92 -7.59
CA ASP A 115 -2.44 -1.94 -8.62
C ASP A 115 -2.00 -2.51 -9.97
N ASP A 116 -0.69 -2.58 -10.26
CA ASP A 116 -0.24 -2.96 -11.60
C ASP A 116 0.97 -3.93 -11.57
N ILE A 117 1.39 -4.33 -12.75
CA ILE A 117 2.40 -5.38 -13.01
C ILE A 117 3.74 -5.13 -12.31
N ASN A 118 4.13 -3.86 -12.13
CA ASN A 118 5.36 -3.49 -11.41
C ASN A 118 5.31 -3.82 -9.92
N ASP A 119 4.11 -4.05 -9.36
CA ASP A 119 3.91 -4.46 -7.98
C ASP A 119 4.00 -5.98 -7.79
N VAL A 120 3.79 -6.77 -8.85
CA VAL A 120 3.68 -8.22 -8.75
C VAL A 120 4.87 -8.86 -8.02
N PRO A 121 6.15 -8.54 -8.32
CA PRO A 121 7.27 -9.21 -7.66
C PRO A 121 7.33 -8.97 -6.14
N ILE A 122 7.10 -7.75 -5.68
CA ILE A 122 7.08 -7.44 -4.24
C ILE A 122 5.84 -8.02 -3.57
N MET A 123 4.68 -7.99 -4.25
CA MET A 123 3.44 -8.57 -3.73
C MET A 123 3.57 -10.08 -3.54
N GLU A 124 4.15 -10.80 -4.50
CA GLU A 124 4.39 -12.24 -4.40
C GLU A 124 5.30 -12.57 -3.20
N SER A 125 6.37 -11.80 -3.02
CA SER A 125 7.27 -11.97 -1.88
C SER A 125 6.57 -11.75 -0.54
N ILE A 126 5.86 -10.61 -0.38
CA ILE A 126 5.18 -10.29 0.89
C ILE A 126 4.01 -11.23 1.15
N ALA A 127 3.28 -11.68 0.11
CA ALA A 127 2.14 -12.58 0.26
C ALA A 127 2.50 -13.93 0.88
N ALA A 128 3.74 -14.36 0.82
CA ALA A 128 4.18 -15.62 1.43
C ALA A 128 3.98 -15.64 2.96
N GLU A 129 4.25 -14.53 3.65
CA GLU A 129 4.21 -14.45 5.11
C GLU A 129 3.36 -13.29 5.64
N GLY A 130 3.31 -12.18 4.91
CA GLY A 130 2.54 -10.97 5.24
C GLY A 130 1.15 -10.96 4.61
N ILE A 131 0.64 -9.75 4.34
CA ILE A 131 -0.69 -9.52 3.77
C ILE A 131 -0.60 -8.60 2.56
N THR A 132 -1.37 -8.91 1.50
CA THR A 132 -1.40 -8.11 0.28
C THR A 132 -2.83 -7.80 -0.15
N ALA A 133 -2.99 -6.64 -0.82
CA ALA A 133 -4.27 -6.20 -1.38
C ALA A 133 -4.09 -5.46 -2.71
N CYS A 134 -5.19 -5.26 -3.41
CA CYS A 134 -5.24 -4.32 -4.53
C CYS A 134 -6.57 -3.58 -4.58
N PRO A 135 -6.62 -2.37 -5.20
CA PRO A 135 -7.85 -1.65 -5.50
C PRO A 135 -8.80 -2.45 -6.39
N GLY A 136 -10.09 -2.11 -6.37
CA GLY A 136 -11.11 -2.78 -7.16
C GLY A 136 -10.94 -2.62 -8.67
N ASP A 137 -10.31 -1.53 -9.09
CA ASP A 137 -9.97 -1.21 -10.48
C ASP A 137 -8.53 -1.56 -10.88
N ALA A 138 -7.78 -2.22 -10.00
CA ALA A 138 -6.44 -2.71 -10.29
C ALA A 138 -6.42 -3.67 -11.50
N THR A 139 -5.29 -3.70 -12.19
CA THR A 139 -5.10 -4.60 -13.33
C THR A 139 -5.25 -6.07 -12.92
N THR A 140 -5.58 -6.93 -13.90
CA THR A 140 -5.75 -8.36 -13.63
C THR A 140 -4.46 -9.05 -13.21
N PHE A 141 -3.29 -8.44 -13.47
CA PHE A 141 -1.98 -9.01 -13.16
C PHE A 141 -1.75 -9.18 -11.66
N VAL A 142 -2.19 -8.24 -10.82
CA VAL A 142 -1.96 -8.28 -9.37
C VAL A 142 -2.94 -9.18 -8.62
N ARG A 143 -4.14 -9.41 -9.18
CA ARG A 143 -5.23 -10.15 -8.50
C ARG A 143 -4.87 -11.56 -8.01
N PRO A 144 -4.00 -12.34 -8.70
CA PRO A 144 -3.57 -13.64 -8.16
C PRO A 144 -2.78 -13.56 -6.85
N TYR A 145 -2.13 -12.44 -6.58
CA TYR A 145 -1.18 -12.24 -5.47
C TYR A 145 -1.77 -11.49 -4.27
N VAL A 146 -3.09 -11.32 -4.20
CA VAL A 146 -3.74 -10.59 -3.10
C VAL A 146 -4.56 -11.49 -2.20
N HIS A 147 -4.53 -11.20 -0.90
CA HIS A 147 -5.42 -11.74 0.12
C HIS A 147 -6.74 -10.96 0.19
N TYR A 148 -6.69 -9.66 -0.12
CA TYR A 148 -7.86 -8.79 -0.11
C TYR A 148 -7.99 -7.99 -1.42
N LEU A 149 -9.15 -8.08 -2.05
CA LEU A 149 -9.54 -7.26 -3.19
C LEU A 149 -10.50 -6.18 -2.69
N CYS A 150 -10.08 -4.91 -2.76
CA CYS A 150 -10.94 -3.79 -2.37
C CYS A 150 -12.14 -3.66 -3.32
N ASN A 151 -13.26 -3.16 -2.78
CA ASN A 151 -14.38 -2.72 -3.62
C ASN A 151 -14.15 -1.31 -4.16
N ALA A 152 -13.48 -0.47 -3.37
CA ALA A 152 -13.15 0.89 -3.76
C ALA A 152 -12.03 0.91 -4.80
N ALA A 153 -12.13 1.85 -5.74
CA ALA A 153 -11.09 2.14 -6.72
C ALA A 153 -9.93 2.95 -6.10
N GLY A 154 -8.77 2.91 -6.76
CA GLY A 154 -7.62 3.73 -6.40
C GLY A 154 -7.96 5.22 -6.34
N GLY A 155 -7.39 5.94 -5.38
CA GLY A 155 -7.67 7.35 -5.12
C GLY A 155 -9.12 7.66 -4.72
N ASN A 156 -9.94 6.64 -4.46
CA ASN A 156 -11.34 6.76 -4.08
C ASN A 156 -11.71 5.97 -2.82
N GLY A 157 -10.72 5.63 -2.00
CA GLY A 157 -10.93 4.97 -0.73
C GLY A 157 -10.37 3.55 -0.63
N ALA A 158 -9.65 3.05 -1.64
CA ALA A 158 -9.08 1.71 -1.63
C ALA A 158 -8.06 1.51 -0.50
N PHE A 159 -7.14 2.47 -0.32
CA PHE A 159 -6.19 2.43 0.78
C PHE A 159 -6.91 2.43 2.14
N ARG A 160 -7.93 3.30 2.29
CA ARG A 160 -8.74 3.35 3.51
C ARG A 160 -9.47 2.03 3.77
N GLU A 161 -10.07 1.44 2.76
CA GLU A 161 -10.80 0.17 2.87
C GLU A 161 -9.86 -0.95 3.36
N PHE A 162 -8.67 -1.07 2.76
CA PHE A 162 -7.69 -2.06 3.17
C PHE A 162 -7.16 -1.80 4.59
N ALA A 163 -6.90 -0.55 4.95
CA ALA A 163 -6.52 -0.18 6.32
C ALA A 163 -7.55 -0.63 7.34
N GLU A 164 -8.84 -0.34 7.12
CA GLU A 164 -9.92 -0.76 8.03
C GLU A 164 -10.09 -2.29 8.05
N TRP A 165 -9.88 -2.98 6.92
CA TRP A 165 -9.91 -4.43 6.90
C TRP A 165 -8.78 -5.02 7.76
N ILE A 166 -7.54 -4.53 7.66
CA ILE A 166 -6.44 -4.94 8.54
C ILE A 166 -6.83 -4.71 10.01
N ILE A 167 -7.35 -3.53 10.36
CA ILE A 167 -7.75 -3.19 11.73
C ILE A 167 -8.82 -4.17 12.23
N SER A 168 -9.82 -4.50 11.41
CA SER A 168 -10.87 -5.44 11.76
C SER A 168 -10.33 -6.85 11.99
N MET A 169 -9.43 -7.34 11.12
CA MET A 169 -8.81 -8.66 11.26
C MET A 169 -7.91 -8.75 12.52
N ARG A 170 -7.24 -7.69 12.90
CA ARG A 170 -6.46 -7.62 14.15
C ARG A 170 -7.33 -7.82 15.39
N SER A 171 -8.58 -7.40 15.33
CA SER A 171 -9.56 -7.48 16.43
C SER A 171 -10.39 -8.76 16.40
N ALA A 172 -10.31 -9.57 15.35
CA ALA A 172 -11.01 -10.83 15.23
C ALA A 172 -10.46 -11.85 16.26
N SER A 173 -11.38 -12.53 16.94
CA SER A 173 -11.09 -13.51 18.03
C SER A 173 -10.78 -14.87 17.45
#